data_a25dee28e7a921ac02081ad5b0cba108
#
_entry.id   a25dee28e7a921ac02081ad5b0cba108
#
_cell.length_a   1.000
_cell.length_b   1.000
_cell.length_c   1.000
_cell.angle_alpha   90.00
_cell.angle_beta   90.00
_cell.angle_gamma   90.00
#
_symmetry.space_group_name_H-M   'P 1'
#
loop_
_entity.id
_entity.type
_entity.pdbx_description
1 polymer ?
#
loop_
_entity_poly.entity_id
_entity_poly.type
_entity_poly.pdbx_seq_one_letter_code
_entity_poly.pdbx_strand_id
1 'polypeptide(L)'
;MGKLFGTDGIRGVVNDGLDAMLAFRVGMAAAQVMTREKGGGQPRFTIGKDTRISSDLLEGALIAGLCSAWADVLHLGVIPTPAVAWITVDTKADAGIVISASQDRKSVV
;
A
#
# COMPACT_ATOMS: atom_id res chain seq x y z
N MET A 1 6.43 8.65 -7.03
CA MET A 1 5.78 7.50 -6.49
C MET A 1 6.78 6.53 -5.96
N GLY A 2 6.46 5.88 -4.91
CA GLY A 2 7.41 4.96 -4.30
C GLY A 2 7.55 3.66 -5.05
N LYS A 3 8.49 2.84 -4.65
CA LYS A 3 8.66 1.56 -5.24
C LYS A 3 7.68 0.60 -4.68
N LEU A 4 7.22 -0.30 -5.48
CA LEU A 4 6.26 -1.28 -5.05
C LEU A 4 6.84 -2.68 -4.96
N PHE A 5 8.06 -2.89 -5.39
CA PHE A 5 8.63 -4.21 -5.43
C PHE A 5 9.76 -4.41 -4.45
N GLY A 6 9.81 -5.55 -3.84
CA GLY A 6 10.86 -5.91 -2.91
C GLY A 6 11.18 -7.36 -3.06
N THR A 7 12.11 -7.86 -2.24
CA THR A 7 12.56 -9.23 -2.35
C THR A 7 11.55 -10.24 -1.86
N ASP A 8 10.70 -9.85 -0.93
CA ASP A 8 9.72 -10.78 -0.39
C ASP A 8 8.32 -10.46 -0.88
N GLY A 9 8.19 -10.12 -2.12
CA GLY A 9 6.92 -9.76 -2.71
C GLY A 9 6.93 -8.30 -3.07
N ILE A 10 5.76 -7.72 -3.25
CA ILE A 10 5.64 -6.34 -3.58
C ILE A 10 5.44 -5.54 -2.32
N ARG A 11 6.24 -4.53 -2.16
CA ARG A 11 6.02 -3.60 -1.07
C ARG A 11 6.47 -2.25 -1.53
N GLY A 12 5.95 -1.22 -0.94
CA GLY A 12 6.33 0.10 -1.36
C GLY A 12 5.83 1.18 -0.44
N VAL A 13 6.30 2.37 -0.70
CA VAL A 13 5.92 3.55 0.04
C VAL A 13 5.17 4.44 -0.92
N VAL A 14 3.98 4.86 -0.53
CA VAL A 14 3.19 5.75 -1.34
C VAL A 14 3.24 7.11 -0.71
N ASN A 15 3.63 8.08 -1.51
CA ASN A 15 3.78 9.45 -1.06
C ASN A 15 2.43 10.13 -1.09
N ASP A 16 2.07 10.87 -0.06
CA ASP A 16 0.78 11.52 -0.02
C ASP A 16 0.66 12.74 -0.94
N GLY A 17 1.66 12.93 -1.81
CA GLY A 17 1.49 13.87 -2.90
C GLY A 17 0.65 13.32 -4.03
N LEU A 18 0.31 12.03 -4.02
CA LEU A 18 -0.56 11.48 -5.02
C LEU A 18 -1.98 11.96 -4.79
N ASP A 19 -2.73 12.13 -5.85
CA ASP A 19 -4.14 12.43 -5.67
C ASP A 19 -4.93 11.13 -5.55
N ALA A 20 -6.19 11.25 -5.16
CA ALA A 20 -7.03 10.10 -4.88
C ALA A 20 -7.24 9.20 -6.10
N MET A 21 -7.40 9.80 -7.27
CA MET A 21 -7.64 9.00 -8.47
C MET A 21 -6.40 8.20 -8.85
N LEU A 22 -5.23 8.81 -8.71
CA LEU A 22 -4.02 8.11 -9.02
C LEU A 22 -3.78 6.99 -8.00
N ALA A 23 -4.08 7.25 -6.71
CA ALA A 23 -3.94 6.23 -5.69
C ALA A 23 -4.86 5.05 -5.97
N PHE A 24 -6.09 5.32 -6.42
CA PHE A 24 -7.02 4.27 -6.77
C PHE A 24 -6.44 3.41 -7.90
N ARG A 25 -5.88 4.03 -8.91
CA ARG A 25 -5.30 3.30 -10.05
C ARG A 25 -4.07 2.50 -9.63
N VAL A 26 -3.28 3.06 -8.73
CA VAL A 26 -2.10 2.36 -8.21
C VAL A 26 -2.55 1.10 -7.47
N GLY A 27 -3.60 1.22 -6.67
CA GLY A 27 -4.14 0.07 -5.95
C GLY A 27 -4.63 -1.01 -6.90
N MET A 28 -5.38 -0.61 -7.92
CA MET A 28 -5.87 -1.56 -8.91
C MET A 28 -4.72 -2.25 -9.61
N ALA A 29 -3.72 -1.48 -10.03
CA ALA A 29 -2.59 -2.05 -10.75
C ALA A 29 -1.78 -3.00 -9.88
N ALA A 30 -1.59 -2.64 -8.61
CA ALA A 30 -0.85 -3.50 -7.69
C ALA A 30 -1.56 -4.83 -7.50
N ALA A 31 -2.88 -4.79 -7.36
CA ALA A 31 -3.66 -6.01 -7.19
C ALA A 31 -3.58 -6.88 -8.45
N GLN A 32 -3.64 -6.27 -9.62
CA GLN A 32 -3.57 -7.02 -10.87
C GLN A 32 -2.21 -7.67 -11.07
N VAL A 33 -1.15 -6.94 -10.74
CA VAL A 33 0.20 -7.48 -10.85
C VAL A 33 0.36 -8.66 -9.90
N MET A 34 -0.11 -8.51 -8.67
CA MET A 34 0.05 -9.57 -7.68
C MET A 34 -0.80 -10.79 -8.01
N THR A 35 -1.97 -10.58 -8.61
CA THR A 35 -2.78 -11.70 -9.06
C THR A 35 -2.03 -12.52 -10.09
N ARG A 36 -1.35 -11.85 -11.01
CA ARG A 36 -0.57 -12.56 -12.02
C ARG A 36 0.61 -13.28 -11.39
N GLU A 37 1.29 -12.64 -10.45
CA GLU A 37 2.44 -13.24 -9.81
C GLU A 37 2.06 -14.48 -9.01
N LYS A 38 0.85 -14.52 -8.50
CA LYS A 38 0.38 -15.68 -7.75
C LYS A 38 -0.19 -16.77 -8.65
N GLY A 39 -0.22 -16.55 -9.93
CA GLY A 39 -0.82 -17.56 -10.81
C GLY A 39 -2.34 -17.53 -10.81
N GLY A 40 -2.93 -16.40 -10.48
CA GLY A 40 -4.37 -16.23 -10.55
C GLY A 40 -5.13 -16.27 -9.24
N GLY A 41 -4.45 -16.47 -8.12
CA GLY A 41 -5.13 -16.47 -6.83
C GLY A 41 -5.42 -15.07 -6.33
N GLN A 42 -6.32 -14.96 -5.36
CA GLN A 42 -6.63 -13.68 -4.76
C GLN A 42 -5.44 -13.16 -3.97
N PRO A 43 -4.94 -11.98 -4.27
CA PRO A 43 -3.79 -11.46 -3.55
C PRO A 43 -4.22 -10.86 -2.22
N ARG A 44 -3.35 -10.93 -1.22
CA ARG A 44 -3.59 -10.34 0.07
C ARG A 44 -2.55 -9.27 0.33
N PHE A 45 -3.02 -8.10 0.71
CA PHE A 45 -2.15 -6.98 0.99
C PHE A 45 -2.31 -6.53 2.43
N THR A 46 -1.22 -6.08 3.04
CA THR A 46 -1.33 -5.30 4.28
C THR A 46 -1.14 -3.85 3.90
N ILE A 47 -1.80 -2.95 4.59
CA ILE A 47 -1.63 -1.53 4.33
C ILE A 47 -1.58 -0.78 5.65
N GLY A 48 -0.57 0.05 5.81
CA GLY A 48 -0.40 0.84 7.03
C GLY A 48 0.06 2.24 6.70
N LYS A 49 0.01 3.12 7.70
CA LYS A 49 0.52 4.48 7.59
C LYS A 49 1.58 4.67 8.64
N ASP A 50 2.63 5.40 8.33
CA ASP A 50 3.70 5.59 9.29
C ASP A 50 3.45 6.76 10.25
N THR A 51 2.52 7.65 9.96
CA THR A 51 2.15 8.73 10.87
C THR A 51 0.70 9.08 10.70
N ARG A 52 0.18 9.83 11.67
CA ARG A 52 -1.19 10.27 11.59
C ARG A 52 -1.40 11.38 10.58
N ILE A 53 -0.32 12.02 10.12
CA ILE A 53 -0.48 13.09 9.15
C ILE A 53 -0.56 12.55 7.74
N SER A 54 -0.38 11.26 7.54
CA SER A 54 -0.61 10.68 6.23
C SER A 54 -2.09 10.74 5.91
N SER A 55 -2.41 10.94 4.68
CA SER A 55 -3.78 11.20 4.26
C SER A 55 -4.69 9.99 4.36
N ASP A 56 -5.81 10.15 5.06
CA ASP A 56 -6.82 9.11 5.12
C ASP A 56 -7.50 8.95 3.76
N LEU A 57 -7.60 10.04 3.01
CA LEU A 57 -8.18 9.99 1.69
C LEU A 57 -7.33 9.10 0.77
N LEU A 58 -6.02 9.25 0.85
CA LEU A 58 -5.12 8.48 0.02
C LEU A 58 -5.20 7.00 0.39
N GLU A 59 -5.24 6.72 1.69
CA GLU A 59 -5.34 5.35 2.15
C GLU A 59 -6.65 4.72 1.67
N GLY A 60 -7.74 5.46 1.80
CA GLY A 60 -9.03 4.95 1.35
C GLY A 60 -9.05 4.69 -0.15
N ALA A 61 -8.43 5.56 -0.92
CA ALA A 61 -8.39 5.39 -2.37
C ALA A 61 -7.56 4.17 -2.77
N LEU A 62 -6.45 3.94 -2.07
CA LEU A 62 -5.64 2.76 -2.33
C LEU A 62 -6.39 1.49 -2.00
N ILE A 63 -7.07 1.47 -0.86
CA ILE A 63 -7.84 0.30 -0.46
C ILE A 63 -8.96 0.06 -1.46
N ALA A 64 -9.64 1.11 -1.89
CA ALA A 64 -10.71 0.97 -2.86
C ALA A 64 -10.19 0.37 -4.16
N GLY A 65 -9.03 0.82 -4.61
CA GLY A 65 -8.43 0.31 -5.83
C GLY A 65 -8.05 -1.16 -5.70
N LEU A 66 -7.43 -1.52 -4.57
CA LEU A 66 -7.04 -2.89 -4.33
C LEU A 66 -8.27 -3.80 -4.32
N CYS A 67 -9.30 -3.39 -3.60
CA CYS A 67 -10.50 -4.20 -3.46
C CYS A 67 -11.27 -4.29 -4.78
N SER A 68 -11.24 -3.24 -5.59
CA SER A 68 -11.94 -3.27 -6.87
C SER A 68 -11.31 -4.27 -7.82
N ALA A 69 -10.06 -4.63 -7.61
CA ALA A 69 -9.38 -5.64 -8.40
C ALA A 69 -9.24 -6.95 -7.63
N TRP A 70 -10.15 -7.17 -6.69
CA TRP A 70 -10.29 -8.45 -6.00
C TRP A 70 -9.19 -8.77 -4.99
N ALA A 71 -8.50 -7.78 -4.49
CA ALA A 71 -7.51 -8.03 -3.46
C ALA A 71 -8.16 -8.10 -2.09
N ASP A 72 -7.55 -8.86 -1.21
CA ASP A 72 -7.95 -8.90 0.19
C ASP A 72 -6.99 -7.97 0.92
N VAL A 73 -7.51 -7.07 1.74
CA VAL A 73 -6.69 -6.05 2.38
C VAL A 73 -6.80 -6.13 3.90
N LEU A 74 -5.64 -6.19 4.54
CA LEU A 74 -5.56 -6.15 5.99
C LEU A 74 -5.12 -4.73 6.35
N HIS A 75 -6.02 -3.97 6.95
CA HIS A 75 -5.79 -2.57 7.26
C HIS A 75 -5.14 -2.44 8.63
N LEU A 76 -3.90 -2.02 8.67
CA LEU A 76 -3.12 -1.99 9.90
C LEU A 76 -3.18 -0.67 10.67
N GLY A 77 -3.61 0.41 10.02
CA GLY A 77 -3.68 1.70 10.66
C GLY A 77 -2.31 2.36 10.76
N VAL A 78 -2.11 3.15 11.80
CA VAL A 78 -0.86 3.88 11.98
C VAL A 78 0.10 3.01 12.74
N ILE A 79 1.14 2.53 12.07
CA ILE A 79 2.15 1.70 12.69
C ILE A 79 3.49 1.96 12.03
N PRO A 80 4.58 1.65 12.70
CA PRO A 80 5.91 1.87 12.11
C PRO A 80 6.13 1.00 10.88
N THR A 81 6.86 1.52 9.92
CA THR A 81 7.15 0.80 8.69
C THR A 81 7.73 -0.61 8.92
N PRO A 82 8.68 -0.81 9.84
CA PRO A 82 9.18 -2.16 10.07
C PRO A 82 8.10 -3.13 10.53
N ALA A 83 7.10 -2.61 11.27
CA ALA A 83 6.02 -3.45 11.74
C ALA A 83 5.14 -3.91 10.58
N VAL A 84 4.95 -3.05 9.57
CA VAL A 84 4.18 -3.43 8.40
C VAL A 84 4.88 -4.60 7.70
N ALA A 85 6.20 -4.51 7.54
CA ALA A 85 6.95 -5.57 6.89
C ALA A 85 6.85 -6.87 7.67
N TRP A 86 6.98 -6.80 8.99
CA TRP A 86 6.91 -7.98 9.82
C TRP A 86 5.53 -8.64 9.76
N ILE A 87 4.48 -7.83 9.84
CA ILE A 87 3.13 -8.36 9.79
C ILE A 87 2.82 -8.95 8.43
N THR A 88 3.37 -8.34 7.36
CA THR A 88 3.17 -8.86 6.02
C THR A 88 3.70 -10.29 5.92
N VAL A 89 4.87 -10.53 6.46
CA VAL A 89 5.46 -11.85 6.45
C VAL A 89 4.71 -12.79 7.39
N ASP A 90 4.39 -12.32 8.58
CA ASP A 90 3.75 -13.15 9.60
C ASP A 90 2.36 -13.61 9.15
N THR A 91 1.63 -12.77 8.46
CA THR A 91 0.28 -13.13 7.99
C THR A 91 0.30 -13.80 6.63
N LYS A 92 1.49 -13.96 6.06
CA LYS A 92 1.66 -14.54 4.73
C LYS A 92 0.93 -13.76 3.67
N ALA A 93 0.88 -12.45 3.84
CA ALA A 93 0.31 -11.58 2.84
C ALA A 93 1.28 -11.53 1.65
N ASP A 94 0.75 -11.26 0.48
CA ASP A 94 1.56 -11.23 -0.72
C ASP A 94 2.36 -9.94 -0.85
N ALA A 95 1.87 -8.87 -0.27
CA ALA A 95 2.56 -7.59 -0.35
C ALA A 95 2.14 -6.67 0.78
N GLY A 96 2.99 -5.71 1.09
CA GLY A 96 2.69 -4.70 2.09
C GLY A 96 2.85 -3.32 1.49
N ILE A 97 1.97 -2.41 1.85
CA ILE A 97 2.01 -1.02 1.39
C ILE A 97 2.09 -0.12 2.60
N VAL A 98 2.99 0.83 2.56
CA VAL A 98 3.10 1.83 3.61
C VAL A 98 2.85 3.19 2.99
N ILE A 99 1.92 3.95 3.57
CA ILE A 99 1.67 5.30 3.16
C ILE A 99 2.46 6.21 4.06
N SER A 100 3.29 7.04 3.47
CA SER A 100 4.17 7.87 4.23
C SER A 100 3.88 9.32 3.91
N ALA A 101 3.95 10.19 4.92
CA ALA A 101 3.84 11.61 4.69
C ALA A 101 5.12 12.06 4.01
N SER A 102 4.99 12.86 2.98
CA SER A 102 6.15 13.31 2.26
C SER A 102 6.90 14.37 3.04
N GLN A 103 8.16 14.15 3.26
CA GLN A 103 8.97 15.13 3.92
C GLN A 103 9.20 16.31 3.01
N ASP A 104 9.21 16.05 1.74
CA ASP A 104 9.45 17.12 0.81
C ASP A 104 8.36 18.11 0.80
N ARG A 105 7.19 17.68 1.10
CA ARG A 105 6.14 18.58 1.05
C ARG A 105 6.29 19.60 2.04
N LYS A 106 6.88 19.31 3.05
CA LYS A 106 6.90 20.23 4.04
C LYS A 106 7.84 21.15 3.79
N SER A 107 8.63 20.77 3.08
CA SER A 107 9.58 21.75 2.86
C SER A 107 8.77 22.79 2.34
N VAL A 108 7.76 22.35 2.15
CA VAL A 108 6.98 23.25 1.69
C VAL A 108 6.44 23.72 2.80
N VAL A 109 6.64 23.30 3.43
CA VAL A 109 6.14 23.73 4.44
C VAL A 109 6.68 24.31 4.88
#